data_ce1759eb19e23c377c61f2054d7e78fc
#
_entry.id   ce1759eb19e23c377c61f2054d7e78fc
#
_cell.length_a   1.000
_cell.length_b   1.000
_cell.length_c   1.000
_cell.angle_alpha   90.00
_cell.angle_beta   90.00
_cell.angle_gamma   90.00
#
_symmetry.space_group_name_H-M   'P 1'
#
loop_
_entity.id
_entity.type
_entity.pdbx_description
1 polymer ?
#
loop_
_entity_poly.entity_id
_entity_poly.type
_entity_poly.pdbx_seq_one_letter_code
_entity_poly.pdbx_strand_id
1 'polypeptide(L)'
;MNKHQRGFTLLEVMVAILLMSIVSLIAWRGLDSVTRTDARLRENTEQTESLLRAFNQLERDMALRASIEMQEPDLDGAQNDRPQAPAAVSLRAADTGEFRLDVIRSAAVSGEGLQRVRWWLKDGTLYRAMGLPSDRYPLPAPKEGVAVLGGVVDLQARIWKADNEWHTLDGNRENDPKGIEIRLTRETGQGREEYRKVVGLLD
;
A
#
# COMPACT_ATOMS: atom_id res chain seq x y z
N MET A 1 57.00 36.82 -50.09
CA MET A 1 56.77 36.38 -48.73
C MET A 1 56.22 34.96 -48.80
N ASN A 2 57.07 33.94 -48.61
CA ASN A 2 56.68 32.54 -48.63
C ASN A 2 56.14 32.18 -47.25
N LYS A 3 54.81 32.00 -47.13
CA LYS A 3 54.23 31.42 -45.95
C LYS A 3 54.60 29.94 -45.91
N HIS A 4 55.41 29.54 -44.95
CA HIS A 4 55.69 28.13 -44.66
C HIS A 4 54.36 27.45 -44.22
N GLN A 5 53.79 26.64 -45.07
CA GLN A 5 52.74 25.72 -44.68
C GLN A 5 53.41 24.63 -43.85
N ARG A 6 53.16 24.68 -42.52
CA ARG A 6 53.50 23.59 -41.58
C ARG A 6 52.40 22.54 -41.69
N GLY A 7 52.68 21.39 -42.24
CA GLY A 7 51.80 20.23 -42.21
C GLY A 7 51.79 19.61 -40.82
N PHE A 8 50.69 18.99 -40.47
CA PHE A 8 50.53 18.20 -39.21
C PHE A 8 51.53 17.04 -39.22
N THR A 9 52.17 16.80 -38.08
CA THR A 9 53.06 15.65 -37.91
C THR A 9 52.20 14.41 -37.61
N LEU A 10 52.61 13.22 -37.98
CA LEU A 10 51.98 11.96 -37.71
C LEU A 10 51.82 11.75 -36.20
N LEU A 11 52.76 12.17 -35.38
CA LEU A 11 52.74 12.11 -33.92
C LEU A 11 51.61 12.97 -33.36
N GLU A 12 51.37 14.15 -33.88
CA GLU A 12 50.33 15.08 -33.44
C GLU A 12 48.90 14.48 -33.66
N VAL A 13 48.73 13.84 -34.83
CA VAL A 13 47.47 13.13 -35.14
C VAL A 13 47.28 11.92 -34.21
N MET A 14 48.33 11.14 -33.93
CA MET A 14 48.23 10.00 -33.00
C MET A 14 47.89 10.45 -31.58
N VAL A 15 48.49 11.53 -31.08
CA VAL A 15 48.20 12.09 -29.77
C VAL A 15 46.75 12.63 -29.72
N ALA A 16 46.32 13.31 -30.77
CA ALA A 16 44.92 13.80 -30.83
C ALA A 16 43.88 12.66 -30.77
N ILE A 17 44.09 11.57 -31.52
CA ILE A 17 43.23 10.40 -31.51
C ILE A 17 43.22 9.74 -30.11
N LEU A 18 44.39 9.62 -29.48
CA LEU A 18 44.51 9.05 -28.13
C LEU A 18 43.71 9.88 -27.11
N LEU A 19 43.90 11.21 -27.13
CA LEU A 19 43.16 12.11 -26.23
C LEU A 19 41.64 12.05 -26.47
N MET A 20 41.23 12.04 -27.74
CA MET A 20 39.81 11.91 -28.11
C MET A 20 39.23 10.60 -27.62
N SER A 21 39.99 9.50 -27.69
CA SER A 21 39.56 8.18 -27.20
C SER A 21 39.39 8.18 -25.68
N ILE A 22 40.29 8.81 -24.94
CA ILE A 22 40.20 8.96 -23.48
C ILE A 22 38.97 9.80 -23.08
N VAL A 23 38.76 10.94 -23.72
CA VAL A 23 37.61 11.82 -23.49
C VAL A 23 36.29 11.09 -23.77
N SER A 24 36.22 10.35 -24.89
CA SER A 24 35.07 9.56 -25.27
C SER A 24 34.75 8.47 -24.22
N LEU A 25 35.78 7.80 -23.69
CA LEU A 25 35.63 6.77 -22.65
C LEU A 25 35.10 7.37 -21.33
N ILE A 26 35.60 8.53 -20.94
CA ILE A 26 35.12 9.24 -19.73
C ILE A 26 33.66 9.68 -19.91
N ALA A 27 33.33 10.25 -21.06
CA ALA A 27 31.98 10.69 -21.38
C ALA A 27 31.00 9.50 -21.37
N TRP A 28 31.37 8.37 -21.94
CA TRP A 28 30.56 7.13 -21.90
C TRP A 28 30.31 6.64 -20.48
N ARG A 29 31.37 6.57 -19.64
CA ARG A 29 31.23 6.16 -18.25
C ARG A 29 30.34 7.11 -17.43
N GLY A 30 30.44 8.40 -17.68
CA GLY A 30 29.59 9.41 -17.08
C GLY A 30 28.13 9.20 -17.43
N LEU A 31 27.80 8.97 -18.69
CA LEU A 31 26.44 8.71 -19.16
C LEU A 31 25.87 7.42 -18.58
N ASP A 32 26.64 6.33 -18.54
CA ASP A 32 26.23 5.06 -17.96
C ASP A 32 25.90 5.19 -16.45
N SER A 33 26.70 5.97 -15.71
CA SER A 33 26.44 6.25 -14.29
C SER A 33 25.13 7.02 -14.10
N VAL A 34 24.84 8.02 -14.93
CA VAL A 34 23.58 8.80 -14.85
C VAL A 34 22.37 7.92 -15.15
N THR A 35 22.43 7.10 -16.20
CA THR A 35 21.31 6.22 -16.57
C THR A 35 21.00 5.19 -15.49
N ARG A 36 22.01 4.61 -14.85
CA ARG A 36 21.82 3.67 -13.72
C ARG A 36 21.21 4.37 -12.50
N THR A 37 21.64 5.60 -12.23
CA THR A 37 21.08 6.38 -11.11
C THR A 37 19.62 6.73 -11.37
N ASP A 38 19.27 7.16 -12.58
CA ASP A 38 17.90 7.47 -12.98
C ASP A 38 16.97 6.24 -12.85
N ALA A 39 17.43 5.06 -13.31
CA ALA A 39 16.70 3.83 -13.17
C ALA A 39 16.38 3.48 -11.70
N ARG A 40 17.38 3.61 -10.80
CA ARG A 40 17.19 3.39 -9.37
C ARG A 40 16.22 4.40 -8.73
N LEU A 41 16.31 5.67 -9.12
CA LEU A 41 15.40 6.70 -8.62
C LEU A 41 13.95 6.42 -9.03
N ARG A 42 13.72 6.01 -10.28
CA ARG A 42 12.38 5.63 -10.75
C ARG A 42 11.82 4.46 -9.98
N GLU A 43 12.61 3.40 -9.78
CA GLU A 43 12.19 2.23 -9.00
C GLU A 43 11.79 2.62 -7.57
N ASN A 44 12.61 3.43 -6.89
CA ASN A 44 12.30 3.90 -5.53
C ASN A 44 11.04 4.77 -5.49
N THR A 45 10.85 5.63 -6.50
CA THR A 45 9.66 6.47 -6.60
C THR A 45 8.40 5.61 -6.77
N GLU A 46 8.41 4.64 -7.68
CA GLU A 46 7.30 3.71 -7.90
C GLU A 46 6.96 2.91 -6.63
N GLN A 47 7.99 2.45 -5.90
CA GLN A 47 7.81 1.73 -4.64
C GLN A 47 7.14 2.61 -3.58
N THR A 48 7.60 3.84 -3.41
CA THR A 48 7.03 4.80 -2.47
C THR A 48 5.60 5.18 -2.84
N GLU A 49 5.34 5.45 -4.11
CA GLU A 49 4.00 5.77 -4.60
C GLU A 49 3.02 4.60 -4.41
N SER A 50 3.46 3.36 -4.64
CA SER A 50 2.60 2.18 -4.43
C SER A 50 2.19 2.03 -2.97
N LEU A 51 3.12 2.29 -2.05
CA LEU A 51 2.85 2.29 -0.61
C LEU A 51 1.87 3.39 -0.21
N LEU A 52 2.11 4.62 -0.68
CA LEU A 52 1.23 5.76 -0.39
C LEU A 52 -0.19 5.52 -0.93
N ARG A 53 -0.32 4.97 -2.15
CA ARG A 53 -1.63 4.59 -2.72
C ARG A 53 -2.34 3.55 -1.85
N ALA A 54 -1.62 2.54 -1.37
CA ALA A 54 -2.18 1.50 -0.50
C ALA A 54 -2.70 2.10 0.82
N PHE A 55 -1.90 2.90 1.51
CA PHE A 55 -2.29 3.53 2.77
C PHE A 55 -3.41 4.56 2.61
N ASN A 56 -3.37 5.38 1.57
CA ASN A 56 -4.44 6.34 1.29
C ASN A 56 -5.76 5.64 0.96
N GLN A 57 -5.72 4.51 0.25
CA GLN A 57 -6.91 3.73 -0.05
C GLN A 57 -7.47 3.06 1.22
N LEU A 58 -6.61 2.54 2.09
CA LEU A 58 -7.02 1.97 3.37
C LEU A 58 -7.65 3.04 4.27
N GLU A 59 -7.02 4.21 4.38
CA GLU A 59 -7.57 5.33 5.14
C GLU A 59 -8.93 5.80 4.60
N ARG A 60 -9.07 5.86 3.27
CA ARG A 60 -10.35 6.19 2.62
C ARG A 60 -11.43 5.16 2.93
N ASP A 61 -11.10 3.86 2.89
CA ASP A 61 -12.06 2.81 3.24
C ASP A 61 -12.52 2.93 4.68
N MET A 62 -11.61 3.26 5.60
CA MET A 62 -11.92 3.49 7.01
C MET A 62 -12.72 4.78 7.25
N ALA A 63 -12.38 5.86 6.54
CA ALA A 63 -13.08 7.15 6.65
C ALA A 63 -14.54 7.09 6.17
N LEU A 64 -14.81 6.21 5.20
CA LEU A 64 -16.15 6.01 4.64
C LEU A 64 -16.94 4.88 5.34
N ARG A 65 -16.42 4.34 6.47
CA ARG A 65 -17.12 3.29 7.22
C ARG A 65 -18.54 3.69 7.60
N ALA A 66 -19.42 2.73 7.70
CA ALA A 66 -20.76 2.96 8.16
C ALA A 66 -20.72 3.38 9.64
N SER A 67 -21.32 4.52 9.96
CA SER A 67 -21.44 5.03 11.34
C SER A 67 -22.73 4.55 12.03
N ILE A 68 -23.56 3.78 11.33
CA ILE A 68 -24.87 3.32 11.81
C ILE A 68 -24.80 1.81 11.95
N GLU A 69 -25.13 1.29 13.12
CA GLU A 69 -25.50 -0.12 13.28
C GLU A 69 -26.65 -0.41 12.32
N MET A 70 -26.40 -1.28 11.33
CA MET A 70 -27.48 -1.75 10.46
C MET A 70 -28.36 -2.69 11.28
N GLN A 71 -29.37 -2.14 11.92
CA GLN A 71 -30.41 -2.94 12.55
C GLN A 71 -31.26 -3.53 11.43
N GLU A 72 -31.36 -4.84 11.40
CA GLU A 72 -32.36 -5.53 10.60
C GLU A 72 -33.75 -5.08 11.09
N PRO A 73 -34.68 -4.68 10.19
CA PRO A 73 -36.04 -4.31 10.62
C PRO A 73 -36.64 -5.45 11.40
N ASP A 74 -37.23 -5.14 12.54
CA ASP A 74 -37.97 -6.09 13.42
C ASP A 74 -39.14 -6.67 12.64
N LEU A 75 -38.95 -7.79 11.97
CA LEU A 75 -40.00 -8.64 11.48
C LEU A 75 -40.27 -9.68 12.56
N ASP A 76 -41.28 -9.40 13.38
CA ASP A 76 -41.84 -10.27 14.41
C ASP A 76 -41.01 -10.57 15.68
N GLY A 77 -41.34 -9.91 16.75
CA GLY A 77 -41.47 -10.25 18.17
C GLY A 77 -40.60 -11.32 18.86
N ALA A 78 -39.65 -11.98 18.24
CA ALA A 78 -38.81 -13.03 18.82
C ALA A 78 -37.47 -12.47 19.30
N GLN A 79 -37.34 -12.23 20.56
CA GLN A 79 -36.32 -11.42 21.23
C GLN A 79 -34.96 -12.10 21.49
N ASN A 80 -34.66 -13.34 21.09
CA ASN A 80 -33.52 -14.03 21.70
C ASN A 80 -32.50 -14.73 20.79
N ASP A 81 -32.62 -14.72 19.45
CA ASP A 81 -31.63 -15.41 18.57
C ASP A 81 -31.31 -14.62 17.30
N ARG A 82 -31.25 -13.30 17.39
CA ARG A 82 -30.91 -12.47 16.22
C ARG A 82 -29.40 -12.51 15.98
N PRO A 83 -28.92 -12.81 14.75
CA PRO A 83 -27.55 -12.59 14.42
C PRO A 83 -27.26 -11.10 14.60
N GLN A 84 -26.39 -10.79 15.53
CA GLN A 84 -25.90 -9.43 15.77
C GLN A 84 -25.45 -8.81 14.47
N ALA A 85 -25.89 -7.59 14.15
CA ALA A 85 -25.44 -6.87 12.97
C ALA A 85 -23.92 -6.88 12.93
N PRO A 86 -23.29 -7.12 11.77
CA PRO A 86 -21.85 -7.16 11.71
C PRO A 86 -21.27 -5.78 12.00
N ALA A 87 -20.19 -5.78 12.73
CA ALA A 87 -19.40 -4.60 13.00
C ALA A 87 -19.03 -3.85 11.72
N ALA A 88 -19.04 -2.53 11.76
CA ALA A 88 -18.64 -1.69 10.63
C ALA A 88 -17.17 -1.93 10.27
N VAL A 89 -16.35 -2.22 11.27
CA VAL A 89 -14.93 -2.57 11.10
C VAL A 89 -14.64 -3.84 11.87
N SER A 90 -14.01 -4.80 11.24
CA SER A 90 -13.57 -6.04 11.87
C SER A 90 -12.14 -6.35 11.47
N LEU A 91 -11.26 -6.44 12.45
CA LEU A 91 -9.83 -6.67 12.27
C LEU A 91 -9.43 -8.00 12.90
N ARG A 92 -8.62 -8.77 12.18
CA ARG A 92 -7.93 -9.96 12.66
C ARG A 92 -6.48 -9.90 12.22
N ALA A 93 -5.57 -10.04 13.16
CA ALA A 93 -4.15 -10.10 12.89
C ALA A 93 -3.47 -11.02 13.89
N ALA A 94 -2.40 -11.70 13.48
CA ALA A 94 -1.57 -12.53 14.34
C ALA A 94 -0.10 -12.35 13.94
N ASP A 95 0.81 -12.62 14.87
CA ASP A 95 2.26 -12.60 14.65
C ASP A 95 2.73 -13.61 13.57
N THR A 96 1.89 -14.57 13.22
CA THR A 96 2.11 -15.54 12.14
C THR A 96 1.94 -14.96 10.73
N GLY A 97 1.74 -13.64 10.60
CA GLY A 97 1.50 -12.97 9.31
C GLY A 97 0.06 -13.04 8.82
N GLU A 98 -0.88 -13.51 9.66
CA GLU A 98 -2.29 -13.44 9.33
C GLU A 98 -2.79 -12.00 9.53
N PHE A 99 -3.25 -11.38 8.45
CA PHE A 99 -3.89 -10.06 8.49
C PHE A 99 -5.15 -10.08 7.66
N ARG A 100 -6.25 -9.64 8.25
CA ARG A 100 -7.52 -9.43 7.58
C ARG A 100 -8.30 -8.30 8.22
N LEU A 101 -8.66 -7.32 7.40
CA LEU A 101 -9.50 -6.19 7.77
C LEU A 101 -10.75 -6.22 6.89
N ASP A 102 -11.91 -6.33 7.49
CA ASP A 102 -13.21 -6.18 6.83
C ASP A 102 -13.81 -4.83 7.26
N VAL A 103 -14.23 -4.02 6.28
CA VAL A 103 -14.87 -2.70 6.50
C VAL A 103 -16.20 -2.67 5.76
N ILE A 104 -17.27 -2.30 6.44
CA ILE A 104 -18.53 -1.95 5.82
C ILE A 104 -18.54 -0.42 5.66
N ARG A 105 -18.67 0.04 4.43
CA ARG A 105 -18.61 1.46 4.11
C ARG A 105 -19.71 1.85 3.12
N SER A 106 -19.95 3.15 3.01
CA SER A 106 -20.81 3.69 1.95
C SER A 106 -20.31 3.32 0.56
N ALA A 107 -21.22 3.02 -0.35
CA ALA A 107 -20.90 2.79 -1.75
C ALA A 107 -20.26 4.04 -2.39
N ALA A 108 -19.51 3.84 -3.48
CA ALA A 108 -18.86 4.94 -4.19
C ALA A 108 -19.88 5.88 -4.86
N VAL A 109 -21.02 5.32 -5.27
CA VAL A 109 -22.14 6.07 -5.87
C VAL A 109 -23.18 6.34 -4.79
N SER A 110 -23.57 7.58 -4.66
CA SER A 110 -24.59 8.00 -3.69
C SER A 110 -25.93 7.30 -3.99
N GLY A 111 -26.54 6.71 -2.95
CA GLY A 111 -27.82 5.99 -3.07
C GLY A 111 -27.73 4.50 -3.36
N GLU A 112 -26.54 3.94 -3.65
CA GLU A 112 -26.36 2.49 -3.85
C GLU A 112 -26.27 1.68 -2.53
N GLY A 113 -26.35 2.35 -1.39
CA GLY A 113 -26.32 1.70 -0.09
C GLY A 113 -24.91 1.48 0.46
N LEU A 114 -24.68 0.31 1.04
CA LEU A 114 -23.41 -0.06 1.67
C LEU A 114 -22.72 -1.18 0.93
N GLN A 115 -21.41 -1.25 1.07
CA GLN A 115 -20.59 -2.30 0.49
C GLN A 115 -19.56 -2.80 1.49
N ARG A 116 -19.21 -4.08 1.38
CA ARG A 116 -18.14 -4.68 2.17
C ARG A 116 -16.83 -4.60 1.43
N VAL A 117 -15.81 -4.09 2.09
CA VAL A 117 -14.42 -4.08 1.62
C VAL A 117 -13.61 -5.01 2.50
N ARG A 118 -12.74 -5.80 1.89
CA ARG A 118 -11.82 -6.70 2.59
C ARG A 118 -10.41 -6.45 2.15
N TRP A 119 -9.52 -6.36 3.14
CA TRP A 119 -8.08 -6.33 2.99
C TRP A 119 -7.51 -7.59 3.63
N TRP A 120 -6.53 -8.21 2.99
CA TRP A 120 -5.80 -9.36 3.56
C TRP A 120 -4.40 -9.45 3.01
N LEU A 121 -3.49 -10.03 3.81
CA LEU A 121 -2.14 -10.39 3.39
C LEU A 121 -2.13 -11.84 2.92
N LYS A 122 -1.50 -12.11 1.79
CA LYS A 122 -1.27 -13.45 1.28
C LYS A 122 0.01 -13.46 0.45
N ASP A 123 0.91 -14.40 0.77
CA ASP A 123 2.16 -14.62 0.02
C ASP A 123 2.97 -13.32 -0.21
N GLY A 124 3.13 -12.50 0.85
CA GLY A 124 3.85 -11.24 0.79
C GLY A 124 3.17 -10.14 -0.05
N THR A 125 1.91 -10.31 -0.38
CA THR A 125 1.12 -9.33 -1.14
C THR A 125 -0.14 -8.94 -0.37
N LEU A 126 -0.35 -7.64 -0.23
CA LEU A 126 -1.56 -7.07 0.35
C LEU A 126 -2.62 -6.96 -0.76
N TYR A 127 -3.75 -7.60 -0.53
CA TYR A 127 -4.89 -7.61 -1.44
C TYR A 127 -6.05 -6.78 -0.89
N ARG A 128 -6.86 -6.28 -1.79
CA ARG A 128 -8.12 -5.59 -1.50
C ARG A 128 -9.23 -6.09 -2.42
N ALA A 129 -10.39 -6.40 -1.84
CA ALA A 129 -11.60 -6.76 -2.59
C ALA A 129 -12.78 -5.91 -2.14
N MET A 130 -13.74 -5.68 -3.04
CA MET A 130 -15.00 -5.03 -2.75
C MET A 130 -16.15 -5.96 -3.13
N GLY A 131 -17.18 -6.04 -2.24
CA GLY A 131 -18.45 -6.63 -2.57
C GLY A 131 -19.29 -5.66 -3.42
N LEU A 132 -20.32 -6.18 -4.07
CA LEU A 132 -21.30 -5.33 -4.72
C LEU A 132 -22.03 -4.51 -3.66
N PRO A 133 -22.38 -3.23 -3.96
CA PRO A 133 -23.20 -2.44 -3.04
C PRO A 133 -24.61 -3.00 -2.91
N SER A 134 -25.23 -2.78 -1.76
CA SER A 134 -26.59 -3.20 -1.50
C SER A 134 -27.21 -2.30 -0.43
N ASP A 135 -28.50 -2.09 -0.53
CA ASP A 135 -29.35 -1.42 0.45
C ASP A 135 -29.97 -2.42 1.47
N ARG A 136 -29.70 -3.71 1.25
CA ARG A 136 -30.25 -4.80 2.09
C ARG A 136 -29.13 -5.65 2.69
N TYR A 137 -29.38 -6.14 3.88
CA TYR A 137 -28.54 -7.07 4.59
C TYR A 137 -28.98 -8.52 4.36
N PRO A 138 -28.09 -9.53 4.24
CA PRO A 138 -26.63 -9.46 4.38
C PRO A 138 -25.94 -8.90 3.12
N LEU A 139 -24.94 -8.04 3.34
CA LEU A 139 -24.18 -7.47 2.24
C LEU A 139 -23.41 -8.54 1.46
N PRO A 140 -23.34 -8.44 0.12
CA PRO A 140 -22.58 -9.38 -0.70
C PRO A 140 -21.11 -9.46 -0.27
N ALA A 141 -20.60 -10.70 -0.18
CA ALA A 141 -19.20 -10.91 0.16
C ALA A 141 -18.26 -10.48 -0.99
N PRO A 142 -17.12 -9.85 -0.69
CA PRO A 142 -16.08 -9.60 -1.69
C PRO A 142 -15.56 -10.91 -2.26
N LYS A 143 -15.51 -11.03 -3.58
CA LYS A 143 -15.12 -12.28 -4.27
C LYS A 143 -13.70 -12.19 -4.80
N GLU A 144 -13.41 -11.21 -5.64
CA GLU A 144 -12.13 -11.08 -6.33
C GLU A 144 -11.29 -9.96 -5.71
N GLY A 145 -10.04 -10.28 -5.37
CA GLY A 145 -9.10 -9.33 -4.81
C GLY A 145 -8.11 -8.82 -5.83
N VAL A 146 -7.83 -7.53 -5.77
CA VAL A 146 -6.78 -6.87 -6.53
C VAL A 146 -5.55 -6.76 -5.64
N ALA A 147 -4.37 -7.10 -6.17
CA ALA A 147 -3.10 -6.86 -5.50
C ALA A 147 -2.86 -5.35 -5.42
N VAL A 148 -2.64 -4.84 -4.21
CA VAL A 148 -2.45 -3.42 -3.95
C VAL A 148 -0.98 -3.09 -3.66
N LEU A 149 -0.31 -3.96 -2.89
CA LEU A 149 1.07 -3.76 -2.47
C LEU A 149 1.79 -5.09 -2.36
N GLY A 150 2.87 -5.25 -3.10
CA GLY A 150 3.76 -6.41 -3.01
C GLY A 150 5.01 -6.15 -2.16
N GLY A 151 5.78 -7.22 -1.92
CA GLY A 151 7.04 -7.16 -1.16
C GLY A 151 6.84 -6.99 0.35
N VAL A 152 5.65 -7.28 0.88
CA VAL A 152 5.35 -7.21 2.31
C VAL A 152 5.97 -8.42 3.01
N VAL A 153 6.90 -8.17 3.91
CA VAL A 153 7.58 -9.22 4.70
C VAL A 153 6.83 -9.49 5.98
N ASP A 154 6.33 -8.41 6.61
CA ASP A 154 5.57 -8.48 7.85
C ASP A 154 4.50 -7.41 7.88
N LEU A 155 3.35 -7.72 8.49
CA LEU A 155 2.27 -6.79 8.68
C LEU A 155 1.59 -7.08 10.02
N GLN A 156 1.81 -6.18 10.96
CA GLN A 156 1.25 -6.24 12.29
C GLN A 156 0.16 -5.19 12.46
N ALA A 157 -0.82 -5.50 13.29
CA ALA A 157 -1.86 -4.55 13.64
C ALA A 157 -2.06 -4.50 15.15
N ARG A 158 -2.24 -3.28 15.67
CA ARG A 158 -2.65 -3.02 17.04
C ARG A 158 -3.93 -2.21 17.05
N ILE A 159 -4.70 -2.35 18.09
CA ILE A 159 -5.96 -1.64 18.26
C ILE A 159 -5.91 -0.76 19.51
N TRP A 160 -6.58 0.37 19.43
CA TRP A 160 -6.84 1.23 20.57
C TRP A 160 -8.16 0.81 21.23
N LYS A 161 -8.12 0.47 22.51
CA LYS A 161 -9.31 0.05 23.27
C LYS A 161 -9.83 1.15 24.21
N ALA A 162 -10.92 0.84 24.85
CA ALA A 162 -11.59 1.74 25.80
C ALA A 162 -10.79 2.04 27.07
N ASP A 163 -9.80 1.22 27.40
CA ASP A 163 -8.83 1.43 28.50
C ASP A 163 -7.76 2.48 28.18
N ASN A 164 -7.81 3.08 26.96
CA ASN A 164 -6.83 4.03 26.45
C ASN A 164 -5.42 3.44 26.26
N GLU A 165 -5.34 2.18 25.88
CA GLU A 165 -4.09 1.49 25.57
C GLU A 165 -4.09 0.83 24.19
N TRP A 166 -2.89 0.64 23.64
CA TRP A 166 -2.67 -0.12 22.41
C TRP A 166 -2.50 -1.60 22.72
N HIS A 167 -3.38 -2.43 22.15
CA HIS A 167 -3.35 -3.89 22.28
C HIS A 167 -2.93 -4.56 20.98
N THR A 168 -1.99 -5.49 21.06
CA THR A 168 -1.65 -6.38 19.94
C THR A 168 -2.72 -7.46 19.78
N LEU A 169 -2.97 -7.86 18.54
CA LEU A 169 -3.93 -8.90 18.23
C LEU A 169 -3.22 -10.26 18.09
N ASP A 170 -3.73 -11.25 18.79
CA ASP A 170 -3.20 -12.63 18.85
C ASP A 170 -4.05 -13.60 18.00
N GLY A 171 -4.45 -13.19 16.81
CA GLY A 171 -5.30 -13.99 15.93
C GLY A 171 -6.79 -13.91 16.22
N ASN A 172 -7.20 -13.29 17.32
CA ASN A 172 -8.59 -13.05 17.63
C ASN A 172 -9.18 -11.94 16.76
N ARG A 173 -10.49 -12.05 16.51
CA ARG A 173 -11.22 -11.01 15.81
C ARG A 173 -11.59 -9.90 16.79
N GLU A 174 -11.33 -8.67 16.40
CA GLU A 174 -11.78 -7.49 17.12
C GLU A 174 -12.72 -6.67 16.25
N ASN A 175 -13.81 -6.21 16.85
CA ASN A 175 -14.88 -5.49 16.18
C ASN A 175 -14.93 -4.04 16.67
N ASP A 176 -15.09 -3.09 15.73
CA ASP A 176 -15.22 -1.65 15.93
C ASP A 176 -14.20 -1.07 16.93
N PRO A 177 -12.90 -1.29 16.69
CA PRO A 177 -11.86 -0.72 17.55
C PRO A 177 -11.90 0.81 17.44
N LYS A 178 -11.58 1.53 18.51
CA LYS A 178 -11.51 2.99 18.54
C LYS A 178 -10.36 3.58 17.72
N GLY A 179 -9.37 2.79 17.40
CA GLY A 179 -8.23 3.15 16.54
C GLY A 179 -7.48 1.91 16.10
N ILE A 180 -6.83 2.01 14.96
CA ILE A 180 -6.01 0.94 14.38
C ILE A 180 -4.65 1.50 14.06
N GLU A 181 -3.59 0.83 14.53
CA GLU A 181 -2.22 1.04 14.07
C GLU A 181 -1.81 -0.14 13.22
N ILE A 182 -1.33 0.14 12.02
CA ILE A 182 -0.76 -0.84 11.10
C ILE A 182 0.73 -0.56 10.99
N ARG A 183 1.55 -1.59 11.25
CA ARG A 183 2.99 -1.61 10.98
C ARG A 183 3.24 -2.58 9.86
N LEU A 184 3.88 -2.09 8.83
CA LEU A 184 4.17 -2.85 7.62
C LEU A 184 5.66 -2.81 7.38
N THR A 185 6.30 -3.98 7.30
CA THR A 185 7.69 -4.13 6.88
C THR A 185 7.72 -4.62 5.45
N ARG A 186 8.47 -3.93 4.61
CA ARG A 186 8.60 -4.23 3.18
C ARG A 186 10.06 -4.47 2.81
N GLU A 187 10.29 -5.42 1.92
CA GLU A 187 11.57 -5.59 1.23
C GLU A 187 11.61 -4.66 0.02
N THR A 188 12.61 -3.80 -0.04
CA THR A 188 12.85 -2.86 -1.13
C THR A 188 14.24 -3.08 -1.72
N GLY A 189 14.55 -2.47 -2.85
CA GLY A 189 15.90 -2.50 -3.42
C GLY A 189 16.97 -1.86 -2.52
N GLN A 190 16.57 -1.14 -1.47
CA GLN A 190 17.46 -0.53 -0.47
C GLN A 190 17.55 -1.33 0.84
N GLY A 191 16.77 -2.41 0.98
CA GLY A 191 16.68 -3.25 2.16
C GLY A 191 15.28 -3.27 2.77
N ARG A 192 15.23 -3.63 4.05
CA ARG A 192 13.95 -3.68 4.79
C ARG A 192 13.62 -2.32 5.34
N GLU A 193 12.41 -1.88 5.04
CA GLU A 193 11.85 -0.60 5.50
C GLU A 193 10.57 -0.86 6.29
N GLU A 194 10.45 -0.19 7.43
CA GLU A 194 9.27 -0.27 8.29
C GLU A 194 8.44 1.01 8.15
N TYR A 195 7.14 0.82 7.96
CA TYR A 195 6.17 1.90 7.83
C TYR A 195 5.08 1.75 8.87
N ARG A 196 4.66 2.86 9.43
CA ARG A 196 3.62 2.92 10.45
C ARG A 196 2.49 3.83 9.98
N LYS A 197 1.26 3.33 10.04
CA LYS A 197 0.06 4.11 9.80
C LYS A 197 -0.90 3.96 10.97
N VAL A 198 -1.35 5.08 11.51
CA VAL A 198 -2.38 5.12 12.54
C VAL A 198 -3.65 5.68 11.92
N VAL A 199 -4.76 4.99 12.08
CA VAL A 199 -6.09 5.41 11.68
C VAL A 199 -6.95 5.42 12.95
N GLY A 200 -7.47 6.53 13.32
CA GLY A 200 -8.31 6.75 14.50
C GLY A 200 -8.43 8.25 14.76
N LEU A 201 -9.28 8.78 15.63
CA LEU A 201 -10.26 8.08 16.47
C LEU A 201 -11.46 7.66 15.61
N LEU A 202 -11.85 6.40 15.75
CA LEU A 202 -13.01 5.85 15.06
C LEU A 202 -14.19 5.97 16.05
N ASP A 203 -14.79 7.16 16.09
CA ASP A 203 -16.00 7.46 16.88
C ASP A 203 -17.26 7.01 16.14
#